data_5f92fadf5bf89dc9649ae74efee2e64c
#
_entry.id   5f92fadf5bf89dc9649ae74efee2e64c
#
_cell.length_a   1.000
_cell.length_b   1.000
_cell.length_c   1.000
_cell.angle_alpha   90.00
_cell.angle_beta   90.00
_cell.angle_gamma   90.00
#
_symmetry.space_group_name_H-M   'P 1'
#
loop_
_entity.id
_entity.type
_entity.pdbx_description
1 polymer ?
#
loop_
_entity_poly.entity_id
_entity_poly.type
_entity_poly.pdbx_seq_one_letter_code
_entity_poly.pdbx_strand_id
1 'polypeptide(L)'
;MKNLLSILFLFSFAHLIFGQNQDRNTFSSNTLYVGKSITVPEAYNTNKENYYDEISPKIFSLYIEQVNFPKITAKITGRGNQFSIEGIIDNDKITCLFNGKSDNGLDGMYELKIENDSIKGYWLANNQNSSEPVKKNIVLGKRTFLYNPQNMISEEFTGEIIDFEHPKNFKEKNSSQVIKYRVGTDIIYKINASTDVLTSEILKNMRKLDLEIIKNSILARHGFSFKDKTFMLYFSAESWYIPNSINVDADLTDIEKSNIVLLNQYIATANDVYKEM
;
A
#
# COMPACT_ATOMS: atom_id res chain seq x y z
N MET A 1 -77.21 29.86 5.24
CA MET A 1 -75.81 30.09 5.65
C MET A 1 -75.16 28.75 5.76
N LYS A 2 -74.37 28.41 4.74
CA LYS A 2 -73.80 27.07 4.57
C LYS A 2 -72.32 27.11 4.95
N ASN A 3 -71.94 26.38 5.97
CA ASN A 3 -70.55 26.19 6.35
C ASN A 3 -69.88 25.16 5.44
N LEU A 4 -68.84 25.59 4.74
CA LEU A 4 -68.01 24.76 3.89
C LEU A 4 -66.83 24.30 4.74
N LEU A 5 -66.74 22.97 5.05
CA LEU A 5 -65.66 22.36 5.79
C LEU A 5 -64.62 21.93 4.77
N SER A 6 -63.48 22.62 4.73
CA SER A 6 -62.33 22.20 3.94
C SER A 6 -61.57 21.11 4.66
N ILE A 7 -61.59 19.89 4.10
CA ILE A 7 -60.77 18.77 4.57
C ILE A 7 -59.43 18.87 3.84
N LEU A 8 -58.36 19.19 4.60
CA LEU A 8 -56.99 19.19 4.15
C LEU A 8 -56.45 17.75 4.22
N PHE A 9 -56.31 17.10 3.07
CA PHE A 9 -55.63 15.81 2.98
C PHE A 9 -54.11 16.03 3.05
N LEU A 10 -53.50 15.75 4.20
CA LEU A 10 -52.07 15.64 4.37
C LEU A 10 -51.62 14.29 3.79
N PHE A 11 -51.08 14.32 2.57
CA PHE A 11 -50.30 13.19 2.05
C PHE A 11 -48.95 13.17 2.77
N SER A 12 -48.82 12.34 3.79
CA SER A 12 -47.50 11.99 4.33
C SER A 12 -46.81 11.05 3.35
N PHE A 13 -45.88 11.58 2.60
CA PHE A 13 -44.91 10.75 1.86
C PHE A 13 -43.96 10.08 2.89
N ALA A 14 -44.32 8.87 3.31
CA ALA A 14 -43.38 7.97 3.94
C ALA A 14 -42.34 7.60 2.88
N HIS A 15 -41.19 8.25 2.90
CA HIS A 15 -40.01 7.76 2.20
C HIS A 15 -39.62 6.45 2.89
N LEU A 16 -40.09 5.35 2.32
CA LEU A 16 -39.47 4.04 2.56
C LEU A 16 -38.04 4.12 2.06
N ILE A 17 -37.13 4.44 2.96
CA ILE A 17 -35.71 4.17 2.78
C ILE A 17 -35.60 2.64 2.77
N PHE A 18 -35.72 2.04 1.59
CA PHE A 18 -35.20 0.73 1.34
C PHE A 18 -33.68 0.84 1.51
N GLY A 19 -33.20 0.64 2.74
CA GLY A 19 -31.82 0.29 2.97
C GLY A 19 -31.57 -0.97 2.15
N GLN A 20 -30.93 -0.80 1.00
CA GLN A 20 -30.35 -1.93 0.30
C GLN A 20 -29.38 -2.57 1.30
N ASN A 21 -29.78 -3.68 1.90
CA ASN A 21 -28.86 -4.63 2.50
C ASN A 21 -27.96 -5.08 1.34
N GLN A 22 -26.91 -4.33 1.08
CA GLN A 22 -25.82 -4.82 0.24
C GLN A 22 -25.37 -6.12 0.90
N ASP A 23 -25.57 -7.20 0.19
CA ASP A 23 -25.12 -8.51 0.64
C ASP A 23 -23.59 -8.43 0.77
N ARG A 24 -23.11 -8.32 2.02
CA ARG A 24 -21.69 -8.08 2.34
C ARG A 24 -20.77 -9.21 1.88
N ASN A 25 -21.38 -10.29 1.38
CA ASN A 25 -20.71 -11.47 0.87
C ASN A 25 -20.65 -11.52 -0.66
N THR A 26 -20.84 -10.41 -1.36
CA THR A 26 -20.73 -10.38 -2.82
C THR A 26 -19.74 -9.31 -3.27
N PHE A 27 -19.03 -9.60 -4.38
CA PHE A 27 -18.17 -8.61 -5.02
C PHE A 27 -19.00 -7.42 -5.52
N SER A 28 -18.51 -6.22 -5.26
CA SER A 28 -19.17 -4.97 -5.68
C SER A 28 -18.19 -4.08 -6.44
N SER A 29 -18.67 -3.42 -7.49
CA SER A 29 -17.90 -2.42 -8.25
C SER A 29 -17.47 -1.25 -7.36
N ASN A 30 -16.40 -0.57 -7.75
CA ASN A 30 -15.85 0.60 -7.06
C ASN A 30 -15.49 0.32 -5.60
N THR A 31 -14.97 -0.89 -5.32
CA THR A 31 -14.62 -1.30 -3.96
C THR A 31 -13.13 -1.59 -3.86
N LEU A 32 -12.50 -0.99 -2.85
CA LEU A 32 -11.08 -1.14 -2.55
C LEU A 32 -10.88 -2.11 -1.39
N TYR A 33 -10.00 -3.08 -1.59
CA TYR A 33 -9.52 -4.00 -0.57
C TYR A 33 -8.02 -3.84 -0.43
N VAL A 34 -7.53 -3.81 0.81
CA VAL A 34 -6.10 -3.62 1.12
C VAL A 34 -5.66 -4.64 2.14
N GLY A 35 -4.49 -5.19 1.95
CA GLY A 35 -3.93 -6.14 2.89
C GLY A 35 -2.61 -6.72 2.42
N LYS A 36 -2.33 -7.95 2.82
CA LYS A 36 -1.01 -8.56 2.64
C LYS A 36 -1.09 -9.88 1.90
N SER A 37 -0.05 -10.13 1.09
CA SER A 37 0.27 -11.46 0.59
C SER A 37 1.45 -12.02 1.37
N ILE A 38 1.38 -13.30 1.74
CA ILE A 38 2.42 -14.01 2.48
C ILE A 38 2.77 -15.28 1.71
N THR A 39 4.05 -15.47 1.37
CA THR A 39 4.50 -16.70 0.71
C THR A 39 4.32 -17.89 1.63
N VAL A 40 3.77 -18.99 1.11
CA VAL A 40 3.58 -20.23 1.87
C VAL A 40 4.93 -20.92 2.00
N PRO A 41 5.44 -21.20 3.22
CA PRO A 41 6.79 -21.76 3.41
C PRO A 41 7.01 -23.09 2.70
N GLU A 42 5.98 -23.93 2.63
CA GLU A 42 6.03 -25.26 1.96
C GLU A 42 6.25 -25.16 0.44
N ALA A 43 5.92 -24.00 -0.14
CA ALA A 43 6.13 -23.72 -1.57
C ALA A 43 7.51 -23.10 -1.86
N TYR A 44 8.41 -23.13 -0.88
CA TYR A 44 9.65 -22.37 -0.93
C TYR A 44 10.88 -23.28 -0.77
N ASN A 45 11.89 -23.08 -1.62
CA ASN A 45 13.19 -23.75 -1.45
C ASN A 45 14.02 -22.97 -0.41
N THR A 46 14.12 -23.51 0.81
CA THR A 46 14.81 -22.90 1.97
C THR A 46 16.31 -22.67 1.77
N ASN A 47 16.90 -23.19 0.69
CA ASN A 47 18.34 -23.06 0.39
C ASN A 47 18.69 -21.79 -0.41
N LYS A 48 17.74 -20.89 -0.66
CA LYS A 48 18.01 -19.62 -1.36
C LYS A 48 18.44 -18.53 -0.38
N GLU A 49 19.46 -17.77 -0.75
CA GLU A 49 19.98 -16.62 0.03
C GLU A 49 18.92 -15.55 0.37
N ASN A 50 17.83 -15.45 -0.39
CA ASN A 50 16.79 -14.45 -0.25
C ASN A 50 15.49 -14.97 0.41
N TYR A 51 15.56 -16.06 1.18
CA TYR A 51 14.41 -16.71 1.80
C TYR A 51 13.53 -15.73 2.62
N TYR A 52 14.15 -14.94 3.50
CA TYR A 52 13.43 -14.00 4.37
C TYR A 52 12.73 -12.88 3.61
N ASP A 53 13.31 -12.38 2.53
CA ASP A 53 12.74 -11.34 1.68
C ASP A 53 11.46 -11.80 0.98
N GLU A 54 11.42 -13.06 0.56
CA GLU A 54 10.31 -13.60 -0.18
C GLU A 54 9.13 -14.01 0.73
N ILE A 55 9.38 -14.36 1.99
CA ILE A 55 8.32 -14.68 2.97
C ILE A 55 7.75 -13.45 3.67
N SER A 56 8.45 -12.31 3.64
CA SER A 56 7.96 -11.08 4.28
C SER A 56 6.60 -10.65 3.71
N PRO A 57 5.63 -10.29 4.58
CA PRO A 57 4.33 -9.82 4.11
C PRO A 57 4.46 -8.61 3.20
N LYS A 58 3.83 -8.66 2.03
CA LYS A 58 3.83 -7.55 1.08
C LYS A 58 2.44 -6.91 1.03
N ILE A 59 2.37 -5.61 1.34
CA ILE A 59 1.12 -4.87 1.23
C ILE A 59 0.79 -4.60 -0.24
N PHE A 60 -0.48 -4.73 -0.58
CA PHE A 60 -1.02 -4.32 -1.88
C PHE A 60 -2.51 -3.99 -1.76
N SER A 61 -3.04 -3.33 -2.76
CA SER A 61 -4.46 -3.07 -2.91
C SER A 61 -5.03 -3.80 -4.12
N LEU A 62 -6.28 -4.22 -3.97
CA LEU A 62 -7.15 -4.75 -5.02
C LEU A 62 -8.35 -3.82 -5.15
N TYR A 63 -8.45 -3.08 -6.24
CA TYR A 63 -9.59 -2.23 -6.54
C TYR A 63 -10.48 -2.93 -7.55
N ILE A 64 -11.70 -3.31 -7.12
CA ILE A 64 -12.71 -3.87 -8.01
C ILE A 64 -13.28 -2.73 -8.85
N GLU A 65 -12.95 -2.71 -10.14
CA GLU A 65 -13.40 -1.66 -11.05
C GLU A 65 -14.84 -1.90 -11.47
N GLN A 66 -15.15 -3.11 -11.93
CA GLN A 66 -16.47 -3.43 -12.45
C GLN A 66 -16.85 -4.89 -12.18
N VAL A 67 -18.11 -5.08 -11.81
CA VAL A 67 -18.75 -6.40 -11.67
C VAL A 67 -19.92 -6.48 -12.63
N ASN A 68 -19.80 -7.34 -13.66
CA ASN A 68 -20.83 -7.66 -14.64
C ASN A 68 -20.97 -9.20 -14.69
N PHE A 69 -21.65 -9.76 -13.68
CA PHE A 69 -21.73 -11.20 -13.48
C PHE A 69 -21.92 -11.99 -14.79
N PRO A 70 -21.12 -13.02 -15.06
CA PRO A 70 -20.07 -13.59 -14.19
C PRO A 70 -18.70 -12.89 -14.32
N LYS A 71 -18.55 -11.87 -15.15
CA LYS A 71 -17.28 -11.17 -15.38
C LYS A 71 -17.00 -10.13 -14.30
N ILE A 72 -15.72 -9.98 -13.95
CA ILE A 72 -15.21 -8.99 -13.01
C ILE A 72 -13.88 -8.44 -13.53
N THR A 73 -13.68 -7.13 -13.38
CA THR A 73 -12.39 -6.48 -13.64
C THR A 73 -11.90 -5.81 -12.37
N ALA A 74 -10.61 -5.87 -12.16
CA ALA A 74 -9.97 -5.27 -11.00
C ALA A 74 -8.58 -4.76 -11.34
N LYS A 75 -8.06 -3.90 -10.48
CA LYS A 75 -6.71 -3.36 -10.55
C LYS A 75 -5.94 -3.72 -9.29
N ILE A 76 -4.74 -4.24 -9.45
CA ILE A 76 -3.81 -4.51 -8.37
C ILE A 76 -2.76 -3.40 -8.35
N THR A 77 -2.50 -2.84 -7.16
CA THR A 77 -1.43 -1.85 -6.95
C THR A 77 -0.55 -2.28 -5.78
N GLY A 78 0.74 -2.42 -6.02
CA GLY A 78 1.71 -2.79 -4.99
C GLY A 78 3.12 -2.95 -5.55
N ARG A 79 4.13 -2.78 -4.71
CA ARG A 79 5.55 -2.94 -5.06
C ARG A 79 5.98 -2.05 -6.24
N GLY A 80 5.47 -0.84 -6.33
CA GLY A 80 5.74 0.09 -7.42
C GLY A 80 5.14 -0.30 -8.77
N ASN A 81 4.20 -1.23 -8.79
CA ASN A 81 3.50 -1.69 -9.97
C ASN A 81 2.00 -1.48 -9.84
N GLN A 82 1.36 -1.30 -10.98
CA GLN A 82 -0.09 -1.28 -11.09
C GLN A 82 -0.48 -2.00 -12.38
N PHE A 83 -1.43 -2.93 -12.31
CA PHE A 83 -1.90 -3.67 -13.48
C PHE A 83 -3.35 -4.10 -13.31
N SER A 84 -4.06 -4.22 -14.42
CA SER A 84 -5.44 -4.68 -14.45
C SER A 84 -5.48 -6.20 -14.55
N ILE A 85 -6.46 -6.79 -13.90
CA ILE A 85 -6.78 -8.22 -13.97
C ILE A 85 -8.24 -8.43 -14.33
N GLU A 86 -8.51 -9.50 -15.05
CA GLU A 86 -9.85 -9.91 -15.40
C GLU A 86 -10.15 -11.29 -14.81
N GLY A 87 -11.38 -11.50 -14.39
CA GLY A 87 -11.77 -12.73 -13.74
C GLY A 87 -13.21 -13.13 -13.99
N ILE A 88 -13.55 -14.28 -13.44
CA ILE A 88 -14.90 -14.85 -13.48
C ILE A 88 -15.32 -15.16 -12.05
N ILE A 89 -16.51 -14.71 -11.69
CA ILE A 89 -17.16 -15.01 -10.42
C ILE A 89 -17.92 -16.32 -10.58
N ASP A 90 -17.69 -17.25 -9.67
CA ASP A 90 -18.39 -18.53 -9.62
C ASP A 90 -19.88 -18.38 -9.30
N ASN A 91 -20.65 -19.46 -9.52
CA ASN A 91 -22.09 -19.50 -9.29
C ASN A 91 -22.49 -19.24 -7.82
N ASP A 92 -21.58 -19.47 -6.87
CA ASP A 92 -21.77 -19.13 -5.45
C ASP A 92 -21.76 -17.61 -5.21
N LYS A 93 -21.33 -16.80 -6.20
CA LYS A 93 -21.15 -15.34 -6.18
C LYS A 93 -20.18 -14.81 -5.13
N ILE A 94 -19.48 -15.69 -4.43
CA ILE A 94 -18.52 -15.34 -3.37
C ILE A 94 -17.08 -15.71 -3.72
N THR A 95 -16.86 -16.56 -4.74
CA THR A 95 -15.54 -16.95 -5.22
C THR A 95 -15.27 -16.32 -6.59
N CYS A 96 -14.05 -15.84 -6.79
CA CYS A 96 -13.61 -15.27 -8.07
C CYS A 96 -12.23 -15.79 -8.45
N LEU A 97 -12.09 -16.14 -9.72
CA LEU A 97 -10.83 -16.54 -10.34
C LEU A 97 -10.35 -15.42 -11.26
N PHE A 98 -9.21 -14.82 -10.95
CA PHE A 98 -8.54 -13.83 -11.80
C PHE A 98 -7.31 -14.43 -12.46
N ASN A 99 -7.04 -14.00 -13.69
CA ASN A 99 -5.77 -14.21 -14.37
C ASN A 99 -5.00 -12.89 -14.45
N GLY A 100 -3.86 -12.83 -13.77
CA GLY A 100 -2.95 -11.70 -13.84
C GLY A 100 -1.87 -11.94 -14.89
N LYS A 101 -1.65 -10.95 -15.76
CA LYS A 101 -0.48 -10.87 -16.64
C LYS A 101 0.31 -9.64 -16.28
N SER A 102 1.58 -9.80 -16.02
CA SER A 102 2.47 -8.68 -15.69
C SER A 102 3.89 -9.00 -16.16
N ASP A 103 4.57 -8.00 -16.69
CA ASP A 103 5.96 -8.12 -17.15
C ASP A 103 6.96 -8.34 -15.99
N ASN A 104 6.49 -8.32 -14.73
CA ASN A 104 7.33 -8.31 -13.52
C ASN A 104 7.22 -9.58 -12.66
N GLY A 105 6.84 -10.72 -13.23
CA GLY A 105 6.75 -12.00 -12.51
C GLY A 105 5.63 -12.08 -11.47
N LEU A 106 4.59 -11.23 -11.62
CA LEU A 106 3.33 -11.31 -10.89
C LEU A 106 2.27 -12.05 -11.70
N ASP A 107 2.68 -12.69 -12.80
CA ASP A 107 1.83 -13.54 -13.60
C ASP A 107 1.36 -14.72 -12.77
N GLY A 108 0.08 -14.90 -12.71
CA GLY A 108 -0.48 -15.97 -11.92
C GLY A 108 -1.98 -15.97 -11.87
N MET A 109 -2.50 -17.00 -11.28
CA MET A 109 -3.91 -17.16 -11.00
C MET A 109 -4.19 -16.72 -9.56
N TYR A 110 -5.23 -15.91 -9.39
CA TYR A 110 -5.76 -15.54 -8.07
C TYR A 110 -7.09 -16.27 -7.87
N GLU A 111 -7.19 -17.04 -6.82
CA GLU A 111 -8.46 -17.57 -6.33
C GLU A 111 -8.82 -16.82 -5.05
N LEU A 112 -9.86 -16.01 -5.12
CA LEU A 112 -10.24 -15.08 -4.08
C LEU A 112 -11.69 -15.31 -3.68
N LYS A 113 -11.94 -15.38 -2.37
CA LYS A 113 -13.27 -15.53 -1.77
C LYS A 113 -13.58 -14.32 -0.92
N ILE A 114 -14.77 -13.73 -1.13
CA ILE A 114 -15.26 -12.66 -0.28
C ILE A 114 -15.98 -13.23 0.95
N GLU A 115 -15.66 -12.71 2.13
CA GLU A 115 -16.28 -13.05 3.40
C GLU A 115 -16.52 -11.76 4.19
N ASN A 116 -17.77 -11.33 4.26
CA ASN A 116 -18.12 -10.03 4.82
C ASN A 116 -17.34 -8.88 4.14
N ASP A 117 -16.67 -8.05 4.90
CA ASP A 117 -15.86 -6.94 4.38
C ASP A 117 -14.37 -7.35 4.16
N SER A 118 -14.10 -8.62 3.92
CA SER A 118 -12.75 -9.14 3.65
C SER A 118 -12.69 -10.06 2.45
N ILE A 119 -11.52 -10.14 1.84
CA ILE A 119 -11.19 -11.11 0.79
C ILE A 119 -10.07 -11.99 1.31
N LYS A 120 -10.24 -13.31 1.19
CA LYS A 120 -9.23 -14.31 1.46
C LYS A 120 -9.02 -15.19 0.25
N GLY A 121 -7.85 -15.75 0.13
CA GLY A 121 -7.54 -16.66 -0.96
C GLY A 121 -6.05 -16.83 -1.15
N TYR A 122 -5.67 -17.13 -2.37
CA TYR A 122 -4.27 -17.34 -2.73
C TYR A 122 -3.98 -16.91 -4.16
N TRP A 123 -2.69 -16.69 -4.39
CA TRP A 123 -2.09 -16.53 -5.70
C TRP A 123 -1.15 -17.68 -5.99
N LEU A 124 -1.19 -18.19 -7.23
CA LEU A 124 -0.31 -19.22 -7.78
C LEU A 124 0.43 -18.65 -8.98
N ALA A 125 1.76 -18.76 -9.01
CA ALA A 125 2.55 -18.35 -10.16
C ALA A 125 2.28 -19.25 -11.37
N ASN A 126 2.16 -18.64 -12.55
CA ASN A 126 2.05 -19.37 -13.82
C ASN A 126 3.38 -19.96 -14.32
N ASN A 127 4.42 -19.93 -13.50
CA ASN A 127 5.77 -20.24 -13.94
C ASN A 127 5.93 -21.74 -14.21
N GLN A 128 5.86 -22.14 -15.49
CA GLN A 128 6.06 -23.52 -15.95
C GLN A 128 7.51 -23.99 -15.85
N ASN A 129 8.47 -23.09 -15.54
CA ASN A 129 9.90 -23.38 -15.50
C ASN A 129 10.48 -23.53 -14.10
N SER A 130 9.69 -23.30 -13.04
CA SER A 130 10.11 -23.59 -11.66
C SER A 130 9.62 -25.00 -11.27
N SER A 131 10.50 -25.81 -10.72
CA SER A 131 10.17 -27.15 -10.22
C SER A 131 9.14 -27.15 -9.07
N GLU A 132 8.78 -25.98 -8.56
CA GLU A 132 7.81 -25.80 -7.48
C GLU A 132 6.93 -24.57 -7.72
N PRO A 133 5.60 -24.69 -7.59
CA PRO A 133 4.71 -23.56 -7.71
C PRO A 133 4.90 -22.63 -6.51
N VAL A 134 5.16 -21.36 -6.77
CA VAL A 134 5.14 -20.34 -5.71
C VAL A 134 3.69 -20.02 -5.39
N LYS A 135 3.29 -20.29 -4.15
CA LYS A 135 1.96 -19.98 -3.61
C LYS A 135 2.05 -18.88 -2.57
N LYS A 136 1.15 -17.90 -2.65
CA LYS A 136 1.03 -16.83 -1.64
C LYS A 136 -0.40 -16.80 -1.10
N ASN A 137 -0.55 -16.82 0.21
CA ASN A 137 -1.82 -16.56 0.85
C ASN A 137 -2.12 -15.06 0.82
N ILE A 138 -3.39 -14.73 0.61
CA ILE A 138 -3.89 -13.37 0.47
C ILE A 138 -4.98 -13.14 1.53
N VAL A 139 -4.85 -12.02 2.25
CA VAL A 139 -5.88 -11.54 3.18
C VAL A 139 -5.99 -10.03 3.01
N LEU A 140 -7.15 -9.58 2.58
CA LEU A 140 -7.44 -8.16 2.33
C LEU A 140 -8.70 -7.75 3.08
N GLY A 141 -8.68 -6.58 3.69
CA GLY A 141 -9.85 -5.93 4.29
C GLY A 141 -10.38 -4.81 3.39
N LYS A 142 -11.69 -4.60 3.41
CA LYS A 142 -12.32 -3.46 2.73
C LYS A 142 -11.83 -2.16 3.34
N ARG A 143 -11.40 -1.23 2.51
CA ARG A 143 -10.86 0.07 2.91
C ARG A 143 -11.40 1.17 2.00
N THR A 144 -11.32 2.40 2.48
CA THR A 144 -11.52 3.60 1.67
C THR A 144 -10.23 4.40 1.66
N PHE A 145 -9.71 4.71 0.49
CA PHE A 145 -8.59 5.63 0.38
C PHE A 145 -9.10 7.05 0.57
N LEU A 146 -8.50 7.76 1.51
CA LEU A 146 -8.74 9.17 1.74
C LEU A 146 -7.40 9.85 2.03
N TYR A 147 -7.03 10.83 1.19
CA TYR A 147 -5.88 11.66 1.48
C TYR A 147 -6.09 12.42 2.79
N ASN A 148 -5.12 12.27 3.70
CA ASN A 148 -5.10 13.01 4.95
C ASN A 148 -3.68 13.54 5.22
N PRO A 149 -3.45 14.87 5.05
CA PRO A 149 -2.14 15.47 5.26
C PRO A 149 -1.66 15.40 6.72
N GLN A 150 -2.55 15.13 7.68
CA GLN A 150 -2.22 15.03 9.10
C GLN A 150 -1.67 13.66 9.50
N ASN A 151 -1.67 12.67 8.62
CA ASN A 151 -1.09 11.37 8.92
C ASN A 151 0.41 11.51 9.20
N MET A 152 0.80 11.24 10.43
CA MET A 152 2.21 11.19 10.85
C MET A 152 2.74 9.76 10.78
N ILE A 153 4.04 9.64 10.69
CA ILE A 153 4.74 8.37 10.86
C ILE A 153 4.65 7.99 12.33
N SER A 154 4.32 6.72 12.60
CA SER A 154 4.12 6.22 13.97
C SER A 154 5.44 6.08 14.72
N GLU A 155 5.50 6.59 15.95
CA GLU A 155 6.65 6.42 16.86
C GLU A 155 6.68 5.02 17.53
N GLU A 156 5.85 4.08 17.09
CA GLU A 156 5.74 2.76 17.72
C GLU A 156 7.05 1.95 17.67
N PHE A 157 7.95 2.30 16.75
CA PHE A 157 9.29 1.74 16.68
C PHE A 157 10.26 2.63 17.46
N THR A 158 10.34 2.46 18.77
CA THR A 158 11.24 3.20 19.69
C THR A 158 12.73 2.85 19.50
N GLY A 159 13.16 2.47 18.32
CA GLY A 159 14.53 2.13 17.95
C GLY A 159 15.14 3.08 16.93
N GLU A 160 16.41 2.89 16.65
CA GLU A 160 17.05 3.54 15.50
C GLU A 160 16.35 3.10 14.20
N ILE A 161 16.12 4.05 13.31
CA ILE A 161 15.61 3.79 11.97
C ILE A 161 16.75 3.19 11.15
N ILE A 162 16.58 1.95 10.69
CA ILE A 162 17.64 1.19 10.01
C ILE A 162 17.15 0.79 8.64
N ASP A 163 17.96 1.12 7.64
CA ASP A 163 17.75 0.64 6.28
C ASP A 163 18.51 -0.68 6.06
N PHE A 164 17.85 -1.79 6.27
CA PHE A 164 18.41 -3.14 6.07
C PHE A 164 18.50 -3.52 4.59
N GLU A 165 17.87 -2.78 3.68
CA GLU A 165 17.80 -3.13 2.25
C GLU A 165 19.03 -2.66 1.47
N HIS A 166 19.80 -1.70 2.03
CA HIS A 166 20.99 -1.15 1.38
C HIS A 166 22.24 -1.26 2.28
N PRO A 167 22.68 -2.49 2.64
CA PRO A 167 23.90 -2.69 3.41
C PRO A 167 25.12 -2.24 2.62
N LYS A 168 26.14 -1.76 3.32
CA LYS A 168 27.41 -1.38 2.73
C LYS A 168 28.58 -2.06 3.43
N ASN A 169 29.50 -2.61 2.63
CA ASN A 169 30.72 -3.22 3.12
C ASN A 169 31.79 -2.15 3.37
N PHE A 170 32.36 -2.17 4.56
CA PHE A 170 33.48 -1.33 4.95
C PHE A 170 34.70 -2.20 5.23
N LYS A 171 35.89 -1.78 4.74
CA LYS A 171 37.16 -2.40 5.10
C LYS A 171 37.71 -1.77 6.37
N GLU A 172 37.92 -2.55 7.39
CA GLU A 172 38.62 -2.11 8.57
C GLU A 172 40.16 -2.25 8.43
N LYS A 173 40.90 -1.57 9.34
CA LYS A 173 42.38 -1.53 9.30
C LYS A 173 43.05 -2.93 9.32
N ASN A 174 42.35 -3.95 9.81
CA ASN A 174 42.83 -5.34 9.93
C ASN A 174 42.37 -6.24 8.76
N SER A 175 41.96 -5.68 7.62
CA SER A 175 41.49 -6.42 6.44
C SER A 175 40.18 -7.19 6.62
N SER A 176 39.50 -7.11 7.76
CA SER A 176 38.15 -7.61 7.96
C SER A 176 37.14 -6.75 7.22
N GLN A 177 36.15 -7.38 6.61
CA GLN A 177 34.98 -6.67 6.05
C GLN A 177 33.88 -6.63 7.10
N VAL A 178 33.32 -5.44 7.30
CA VAL A 178 32.20 -5.21 8.22
C VAL A 178 31.02 -4.65 7.43
N ILE A 179 29.85 -5.26 7.64
CA ILE A 179 28.60 -4.81 7.02
C ILE A 179 27.99 -3.76 7.93
N LYS A 180 27.69 -2.59 7.37
CA LYS A 180 27.02 -1.49 8.08
C LYS A 180 25.76 -1.06 7.31
N TYR A 181 24.78 -0.57 8.06
CA TYR A 181 23.48 -0.18 7.55
C TYR A 181 23.26 1.33 7.71
N ARG A 182 22.54 1.94 6.77
CA ARG A 182 22.15 3.35 6.90
C ARG A 182 21.22 3.52 8.09
N VAL A 183 21.41 4.58 8.85
CA VAL A 183 20.58 4.88 10.01
C VAL A 183 20.00 6.29 9.93
N GLY A 184 18.72 6.39 10.24
CA GLY A 184 17.98 7.64 10.41
C GLY A 184 17.90 8.09 11.87
N THR A 185 17.15 9.15 12.11
CA THR A 185 16.90 9.75 13.42
C THR A 185 15.40 9.90 13.68
N ASP A 186 15.04 10.17 14.93
CA ASP A 186 13.66 10.43 15.37
C ASP A 186 13.06 11.74 14.83
N ILE A 187 13.83 12.55 14.14
CA ILE A 187 13.36 13.80 13.53
C ILE A 187 12.22 13.58 12.53
N ILE A 188 12.20 12.42 11.87
CA ILE A 188 11.16 12.07 10.90
C ILE A 188 9.75 11.99 11.51
N TYR A 189 9.65 11.72 12.81
CA TYR A 189 8.37 11.68 13.52
C TYR A 189 7.84 13.09 13.89
N LYS A 190 8.68 14.11 13.77
CA LYS A 190 8.40 15.49 14.21
C LYS A 190 8.09 16.44 13.06
N ILE A 191 8.32 16.02 11.82
CA ILE A 191 8.16 16.86 10.63
C ILE A 191 7.03 16.32 9.75
N ASN A 192 6.06 17.18 9.49
CA ASN A 192 4.99 16.89 8.53
C ASN A 192 5.16 17.72 7.27
N ALA A 193 5.88 17.20 6.30
CA ALA A 193 6.14 17.91 5.05
C ALA A 193 4.91 18.08 4.13
N SER A 194 3.73 17.54 4.50
CA SER A 194 2.47 17.82 3.80
C SER A 194 1.76 19.06 4.34
N THR A 195 2.10 19.52 5.57
CA THR A 195 1.47 20.68 6.22
C THR A 195 2.44 21.78 6.57
N ASP A 196 3.69 21.43 6.88
CA ASP A 196 4.70 22.36 7.35
C ASP A 196 5.50 22.93 6.17
N VAL A 197 5.78 24.23 6.20
CA VAL A 197 6.71 24.85 5.25
C VAL A 197 8.12 24.51 5.68
N LEU A 198 8.81 23.69 4.90
CA LEU A 198 10.20 23.36 5.16
C LEU A 198 11.13 24.51 4.80
N THR A 199 12.20 24.67 5.58
CA THR A 199 13.22 25.68 5.36
C THR A 199 14.62 25.06 5.35
N SER A 200 15.56 25.76 4.75
CA SER A 200 16.98 25.36 4.77
C SER A 200 17.52 25.15 6.18
N GLU A 201 17.04 25.95 7.15
CA GLU A 201 17.46 25.84 8.54
C GLU A 201 17.07 24.50 9.16
N ILE A 202 15.87 24.00 8.81
CA ILE A 202 15.38 22.71 9.28
C ILE A 202 16.18 21.55 8.65
N LEU A 203 16.50 21.63 7.36
CA LEU A 203 17.01 20.49 6.59
C LEU A 203 18.54 20.34 6.58
N LYS A 204 19.30 21.42 6.82
CA LYS A 204 20.76 21.48 6.61
C LYS A 204 21.60 20.46 7.38
N ASN A 205 21.10 19.95 8.50
CA ASN A 205 21.83 19.01 9.36
C ASN A 205 21.21 17.62 9.41
N MET A 206 20.21 17.35 8.57
CA MET A 206 19.56 16.05 8.54
C MET A 206 20.41 15.01 7.80
N ARG A 207 20.30 13.76 8.23
CA ARG A 207 20.88 12.64 7.50
C ARG A 207 20.11 12.42 6.19
N LYS A 208 20.79 11.89 5.20
CA LYS A 208 20.16 11.62 3.90
C LYS A 208 18.93 10.72 4.02
N LEU A 209 19.01 9.66 4.84
CA LEU A 209 17.88 8.76 5.07
C LEU A 209 16.67 9.48 5.68
N ASP A 210 16.88 10.42 6.62
CA ASP A 210 15.79 11.22 7.21
C ASP A 210 15.06 12.04 6.15
N LEU A 211 15.83 12.74 5.30
CA LEU A 211 15.29 13.56 4.21
C LEU A 211 14.51 12.71 3.19
N GLU A 212 15.02 11.53 2.86
CA GLU A 212 14.37 10.60 1.95
C GLU A 212 13.04 10.08 2.54
N ILE A 213 12.99 9.72 3.83
CA ILE A 213 11.77 9.26 4.51
C ILE A 213 10.74 10.40 4.56
N ILE A 214 11.15 11.62 4.94
CA ILE A 214 10.27 12.78 5.00
C ILE A 214 9.68 13.08 3.60
N LYS A 215 10.49 13.07 2.55
CA LYS A 215 9.99 13.22 1.17
C LYS A 215 8.98 12.12 0.80
N ASN A 216 9.34 10.89 1.06
CA ASN A 216 8.48 9.76 0.69
C ASN A 216 7.22 9.68 1.55
N SER A 217 7.18 10.27 2.75
CA SER A 217 5.95 10.37 3.54
C SER A 217 4.87 11.23 2.87
N ILE A 218 5.27 12.28 2.13
CA ILE A 218 4.35 13.05 1.28
C ILE A 218 3.69 12.12 0.27
N LEU A 219 4.50 11.38 -0.50
CA LEU A 219 4.01 10.47 -1.54
C LEU A 219 3.15 9.34 -0.96
N ALA A 220 3.53 8.81 0.20
CA ALA A 220 2.79 7.75 0.89
C ALA A 220 1.37 8.21 1.30
N ARG A 221 1.19 9.46 1.75
CA ARG A 221 -0.13 10.04 2.08
C ARG A 221 -1.05 10.11 0.88
N HIS A 222 -0.50 10.28 -0.32
CA HIS A 222 -1.23 10.22 -1.59
C HIS A 222 -1.40 8.78 -2.13
N GLY A 223 -0.95 7.77 -1.38
CA GLY A 223 -1.10 6.37 -1.78
C GLY A 223 -0.10 5.91 -2.83
N PHE A 224 1.06 6.55 -2.94
CA PHE A 224 2.10 6.11 -3.86
C PHE A 224 2.61 4.72 -3.50
N SER A 225 2.69 3.84 -4.48
CA SER A 225 3.20 2.47 -4.34
C SER A 225 4.71 2.44 -4.57
N PHE A 226 5.49 2.18 -3.54
CA PHE A 226 6.95 2.19 -3.62
C PHE A 226 7.50 0.92 -4.28
N LYS A 227 8.49 1.10 -5.16
CA LYS A 227 9.32 0.04 -5.71
C LYS A 227 10.54 -0.23 -4.83
N ASP A 228 11.11 0.82 -4.25
CA ASP A 228 12.23 0.72 -3.32
C ASP A 228 11.78 -0.03 -2.06
N LYS A 229 12.51 -1.09 -1.68
CA LYS A 229 12.15 -1.98 -0.59
C LYS A 229 12.15 -1.27 0.76
N THR A 230 13.10 -0.36 1.01
CA THR A 230 13.17 0.42 2.25
C THR A 230 11.87 1.14 2.50
N PHE A 231 11.40 1.95 1.53
CA PHE A 231 10.18 2.72 1.68
C PHE A 231 8.92 1.86 1.62
N MET A 232 8.92 0.81 0.78
CA MET A 232 7.83 -0.15 0.74
C MET A 232 7.61 -0.82 2.11
N LEU A 233 8.67 -1.31 2.76
CA LEU A 233 8.58 -1.98 4.06
C LEU A 233 8.24 -0.97 5.16
N TYR A 234 8.89 0.19 5.13
CA TYR A 234 8.70 1.26 6.09
C TYR A 234 7.22 1.70 6.16
N PHE A 235 6.64 2.11 5.02
CA PHE A 235 5.26 2.56 4.99
C PHE A 235 4.24 1.41 5.11
N SER A 236 4.60 0.17 4.79
CA SER A 236 3.71 -0.98 5.02
C SER A 236 3.41 -1.26 6.49
N ALA A 237 4.18 -0.70 7.41
CA ALA A 237 3.93 -0.75 8.84
C ALA A 237 2.85 0.25 9.29
N GLU A 238 2.66 1.34 8.51
CA GLU A 238 1.71 2.39 8.83
C GLU A 238 0.27 1.97 8.55
N SER A 239 -0.59 2.07 9.56
CA SER A 239 -2.01 1.68 9.45
C SER A 239 -2.80 2.53 8.45
N TRP A 240 -2.38 3.76 8.21
CA TRP A 240 -3.00 4.70 7.28
C TRP A 240 -2.54 4.51 5.82
N TYR A 241 -1.41 3.83 5.59
CA TYR A 241 -0.87 3.68 4.26
C TYR A 241 -1.68 2.70 3.41
N ILE A 242 -2.04 3.14 2.20
CA ILE A 242 -2.76 2.35 1.20
C ILE A 242 -2.07 2.57 -0.16
N PRO A 243 -1.35 1.59 -0.71
CA PRO A 243 -0.78 1.72 -2.06
C PRO A 243 -1.93 1.75 -3.08
N ASN A 244 -2.17 2.89 -3.72
CA ASN A 244 -3.31 3.12 -4.60
C ASN A 244 -2.90 3.57 -6.00
N SER A 245 -1.71 4.14 -6.15
CA SER A 245 -1.22 4.67 -7.43
C SER A 245 0.29 4.49 -7.57
N ILE A 246 0.77 4.47 -8.81
CA ILE A 246 2.20 4.51 -9.15
C ILE A 246 2.66 5.90 -9.58
N ASN A 247 1.75 6.87 -9.65
CA ASN A 247 2.03 8.27 -9.90
C ASN A 247 1.01 9.13 -9.16
N VAL A 248 1.49 10.07 -8.36
CA VAL A 248 0.68 10.99 -7.54
C VAL A 248 1.02 12.47 -7.78
N ASP A 249 1.81 12.78 -8.80
CA ASP A 249 2.30 14.13 -9.05
C ASP A 249 1.18 15.15 -9.25
N ALA A 250 0.08 14.73 -9.88
CA ALA A 250 -1.09 15.58 -10.11
C ALA A 250 -1.88 15.90 -8.83
N ASP A 251 -1.76 15.05 -7.81
CA ASP A 251 -2.52 15.14 -6.57
C ASP A 251 -1.80 15.96 -5.48
N LEU A 252 -0.52 16.26 -5.70
CA LEU A 252 0.31 17.00 -4.73
C LEU A 252 -0.18 18.45 -4.58
N THR A 253 -0.26 18.92 -3.34
CA THR A 253 -0.53 20.31 -3.00
C THR A 253 0.66 21.21 -3.33
N ASP A 254 0.45 22.54 -3.38
CA ASP A 254 1.54 23.48 -3.68
C ASP A 254 2.63 23.48 -2.60
N ILE A 255 2.26 23.29 -1.32
CA ILE A 255 3.22 23.17 -0.23
C ILE A 255 4.06 21.90 -0.39
N GLU A 256 3.45 20.78 -0.73
CA GLU A 256 4.15 19.51 -0.94
C GLU A 256 5.11 19.57 -2.13
N LYS A 257 4.68 20.15 -3.24
CA LYS A 257 5.54 20.38 -4.42
C LYS A 257 6.75 21.21 -4.05
N SER A 258 6.56 22.31 -3.32
CA SER A 258 7.63 23.18 -2.86
C SER A 258 8.60 22.46 -1.93
N ASN A 259 8.06 21.70 -0.98
CA ASN A 259 8.85 20.91 -0.04
C ASN A 259 9.63 19.79 -0.73
N ILE A 260 9.05 19.09 -1.70
CA ILE A 260 9.73 18.05 -2.48
C ILE A 260 10.92 18.64 -3.25
N VAL A 261 10.76 19.83 -3.86
CA VAL A 261 11.86 20.51 -4.55
C VAL A 261 13.01 20.78 -3.58
N LEU A 262 12.71 21.37 -2.43
CA LEU A 262 13.71 21.68 -1.41
C LEU A 262 14.36 20.39 -0.85
N LEU A 263 13.59 19.38 -0.51
CA LEU A 263 14.09 18.08 -0.03
C LEU A 263 15.04 17.43 -1.03
N ASN A 264 14.71 17.45 -2.33
CA ASN A 264 15.58 16.89 -3.35
C ASN A 264 16.95 17.61 -3.44
N GLN A 265 16.99 18.92 -3.24
CA GLN A 265 18.26 19.68 -3.19
C GLN A 265 19.14 19.21 -2.02
N TYR A 266 18.55 19.00 -0.84
CA TYR A 266 19.28 18.53 0.34
C TYR A 266 19.67 17.07 0.26
N ILE A 267 18.80 16.19 -0.25
CA ILE A 267 19.10 14.77 -0.49
C ILE A 267 20.31 14.60 -1.42
N ALA A 268 20.45 15.46 -2.44
CA ALA A 268 21.57 15.40 -3.38
C ALA A 268 22.94 15.66 -2.72
N THR A 269 22.98 16.40 -1.61
CA THR A 269 24.22 16.82 -0.94
C THR A 269 24.42 16.20 0.44
N ALA A 270 23.35 15.68 1.06
CA ALA A 270 23.42 15.05 2.38
C ALA A 270 24.17 13.72 2.35
N ASN A 271 24.79 13.40 3.47
CA ASN A 271 25.50 12.15 3.66
C ASN A 271 24.66 11.11 4.43
N ASP A 272 24.85 9.86 4.06
CA ASP A 272 24.39 8.75 4.87
C ASP A 272 25.27 8.54 6.09
N VAL A 273 24.65 8.19 7.20
CA VAL A 273 25.33 7.70 8.39
C VAL A 273 25.15 6.20 8.48
N TYR A 274 26.22 5.46 8.66
CA TYR A 274 26.22 4.00 8.71
C TYR A 274 26.61 3.51 10.10
N LYS A 275 25.95 2.45 10.56
CA LYS A 275 26.20 1.81 11.85
C LYS A 275 26.33 0.30 11.65
N GLU A 276 27.23 -0.32 12.39
CA GLU A 276 27.33 -1.76 12.59
C GLU A 276 26.25 -2.21 13.56
N MET A 277 25.66 -3.38 13.31
CA MET A 277 24.59 -3.96 14.12
C MET A 277 25.08 -5.21 14.83
#